data_f7111559faa63e186c301e7de945286c
#
_entry.id   f7111559faa63e186c301e7de945286c
#
_cell.length_a   1.000
_cell.length_b   1.000
_cell.length_c   1.000
_cell.angle_alpha   90.00
_cell.angle_beta   90.00
_cell.angle_gamma   90.00
#
_symmetry.space_group_name_H-M   'P 1'
#
loop_
_entity.id
_entity.type
_entity.pdbx_description
1 polymer ?
#
loop_
_entity_poly.entity_id
_entity_poly.type
_entity_poly.pdbx_seq_one_letter_code
_entity_poly.pdbx_strand_id
1 'polypeptide(L)'
;YEDGVKELESGEKELAAGRRQLESGERQLEELAKTVTDALAGSGSPYEGAPEKLLEDLGRGDSAAIATTDAALGGMRAQLSAGIARAQGEIDKMQAQLTEVNKTLSELERTPTEEMSEEELAAYQAQLAKLQSTKQQLEAGIATAQATKAELEENLSQLNSISASSLAASKRELDEGWDEYYAGEAELDAGRKELREAKRELDDAKAQLDDAAVQLTDAKQELADARKELDDGWKDYYNGEAQYADGVKELSDAYTELTDGERDYRKGLRE
;
A
#
# COMPACT_ATOMS: atom_id res chain seq x y z
N TYR A 1 41.32 -5.49 -16.85
CA TYR A 1 40.85 -4.21 -16.30
C TYR A 1 39.43 -3.82 -16.78
N GLU A 2 39.23 -3.81 -18.13
CA GLU A 2 37.92 -3.49 -18.74
C GLU A 2 36.82 -4.44 -18.27
N ASP A 3 37.09 -5.72 -18.11
CA ASP A 3 36.13 -6.69 -17.65
C ASP A 3 35.80 -6.49 -16.17
N GLY A 4 36.80 -6.18 -15.33
CA GLY A 4 36.55 -5.83 -13.93
C GLY A 4 35.75 -4.54 -13.74
N VAL A 5 35.91 -3.55 -14.62
CA VAL A 5 35.06 -2.34 -14.64
C VAL A 5 33.61 -2.70 -14.94
N LYS A 6 33.37 -3.53 -15.97
CA LYS A 6 32.02 -4.00 -16.33
C LYS A 6 31.35 -4.82 -15.24
N GLU A 7 32.12 -5.68 -14.58
CA GLU A 7 31.62 -6.47 -13.45
C GLU A 7 31.22 -5.56 -12.27
N LEU A 8 32.05 -4.56 -11.94
CA LEU A 8 31.71 -3.58 -10.91
C LEU A 8 30.47 -2.78 -11.26
N GLU A 9 30.34 -2.28 -12.49
CA GLU A 9 29.16 -1.57 -12.96
C GLU A 9 27.88 -2.42 -12.89
N SER A 10 27.99 -3.73 -13.20
CA SER A 10 26.88 -4.67 -13.08
C SER A 10 26.50 -4.85 -11.62
N GLY A 11 27.47 -5.09 -10.74
CA GLY A 11 27.27 -5.24 -9.30
C GLY A 11 26.65 -3.99 -8.66
N GLU A 12 27.11 -2.79 -9.06
CA GLU A 12 26.51 -1.53 -8.60
C GLU A 12 25.04 -1.38 -8.99
N LYS A 13 24.69 -1.77 -10.23
CA LYS A 13 23.28 -1.73 -10.68
C LYS A 13 22.42 -2.76 -9.93
N GLU A 14 22.95 -3.93 -9.68
CA GLU A 14 22.27 -4.99 -8.93
C GLU A 14 22.07 -4.59 -7.47
N LEU A 15 23.10 -4.04 -6.82
CA LEU A 15 23.00 -3.50 -5.46
C LEU A 15 22.01 -2.35 -5.37
N ALA A 16 22.04 -1.42 -6.33
CA ALA A 16 21.10 -0.30 -6.37
C ALA A 16 19.64 -0.79 -6.56
N ALA A 17 19.43 -1.85 -7.32
CA ALA A 17 18.11 -2.47 -7.48
C ALA A 17 17.67 -3.18 -6.19
N GLY A 18 18.56 -3.95 -5.58
CA GLY A 18 18.33 -4.63 -4.30
C GLY A 18 17.97 -3.65 -3.18
N ARG A 19 18.73 -2.56 -3.05
CA ARG A 19 18.45 -1.50 -2.08
C ARG A 19 17.04 -0.91 -2.23
N ARG A 20 16.60 -0.64 -3.47
CA ARG A 20 15.24 -0.13 -3.71
C ARG A 20 14.16 -1.10 -3.26
N GLN A 21 14.38 -2.38 -3.47
CA GLN A 21 13.44 -3.42 -3.03
C GLN A 21 13.38 -3.50 -1.51
N LEU A 22 14.53 -3.43 -0.83
CA LEU A 22 14.62 -3.43 0.63
C LEU A 22 13.94 -2.19 1.23
N GLU A 23 14.26 -0.99 0.73
CA GLU A 23 13.62 0.26 1.17
C GLU A 23 12.10 0.25 0.93
N SER A 24 11.65 -0.38 -0.17
CA SER A 24 10.23 -0.58 -0.44
C SER A 24 9.57 -1.52 0.57
N GLY A 25 10.22 -2.65 0.83
CA GLY A 25 9.75 -3.63 1.81
C GLY A 25 9.68 -3.05 3.23
N GLU A 26 10.70 -2.30 3.62
CA GLU A 26 10.78 -1.62 4.92
C GLU A 26 9.61 -0.66 5.13
N ARG A 27 9.33 0.21 4.17
CA ARG A 27 8.20 1.15 4.26
C ARG A 27 6.85 0.47 4.31
N GLN A 28 6.66 -0.60 3.52
CA GLN A 28 5.43 -1.38 3.59
C GLN A 28 5.26 -2.04 4.96
N LEU A 29 6.33 -2.57 5.50
CA LEU A 29 6.31 -3.21 6.81
C LEU A 29 6.08 -2.19 7.93
N GLU A 30 6.70 -1.01 7.86
CA GLU A 30 6.47 0.10 8.80
C GLU A 30 5.01 0.58 8.77
N GLU A 31 4.42 0.73 7.58
CA GLU A 31 3.02 1.16 7.45
C GLU A 31 2.05 0.13 8.02
N LEU A 32 2.33 -1.16 7.82
CA LEU A 32 1.56 -2.24 8.44
C LEU A 32 1.72 -2.24 9.96
N ALA A 33 2.94 -2.09 10.47
CA ALA A 33 3.21 -2.01 11.90
C ALA A 33 2.53 -0.78 12.53
N LYS A 34 2.56 0.36 11.84
CA LYS A 34 1.85 1.57 12.26
C LYS A 34 0.35 1.32 12.35
N THR A 35 -0.24 0.67 11.36
CA THR A 35 -1.67 0.32 11.38
C THR A 35 -2.02 -0.53 12.61
N VAL A 36 -1.15 -1.49 12.95
CA VAL A 36 -1.32 -2.33 14.15
C VAL A 36 -1.19 -1.50 15.43
N THR A 37 -0.17 -0.64 15.52
CA THR A 37 0.06 0.18 16.73
C THR A 37 -1.00 1.26 16.92
N ASP A 38 -1.56 1.80 15.84
CA ASP A 38 -2.69 2.73 15.87
C ASP A 38 -3.96 2.03 16.37
N ALA A 39 -4.17 0.75 16.03
CA ALA A 39 -5.28 -0.05 16.57
C ALA A 39 -5.13 -0.34 18.06
N LEU A 40 -3.93 -0.19 18.63
CA LEU A 40 -3.65 -0.34 20.06
C LEU A 40 -3.86 0.97 20.86
N ALA A 41 -4.25 2.06 20.21
CA ALA A 41 -4.42 3.36 20.87
C ALA A 41 -5.39 3.26 22.06
N GLY A 42 -4.95 3.74 23.22
CA GLY A 42 -5.70 3.68 24.46
C GLY A 42 -5.75 2.31 25.15
N SER A 43 -5.03 1.31 24.64
CA SER A 43 -4.96 -0.04 25.26
C SER A 43 -3.96 -0.13 26.42
N GLY A 44 -3.05 0.87 26.52
CA GLY A 44 -1.92 0.81 27.47
C GLY A 44 -0.85 -0.21 27.08
N SER A 45 -0.86 -0.68 25.84
CA SER A 45 0.16 -1.57 25.29
C SER A 45 1.53 -0.87 25.20
N PRO A 46 2.65 -1.58 25.47
CA PRO A 46 3.99 -1.03 25.31
C PRO A 46 4.34 -0.70 23.84
N TYR A 47 3.51 -1.12 22.89
CA TYR A 47 3.65 -0.89 21.45
C TYR A 47 2.74 0.24 20.92
N GLU A 48 1.94 0.86 21.79
CA GLU A 48 1.10 1.99 21.38
C GLU A 48 1.96 3.15 20.83
N GLY A 49 1.75 3.51 19.56
CA GLY A 49 2.53 4.54 18.88
C GLY A 49 4.02 4.22 18.65
N ALA A 50 4.43 2.95 18.77
CA ALA A 50 5.82 2.51 18.65
C ALA A 50 5.97 1.38 17.61
N PRO A 51 5.75 1.66 16.31
CA PRO A 51 5.82 0.66 15.24
C PRO A 51 7.20 0.02 15.09
N GLU A 52 8.29 0.80 15.23
CA GLU A 52 9.66 0.30 15.13
C GLU A 52 9.95 -0.74 16.22
N LYS A 53 9.59 -0.43 17.45
CA LYS A 53 9.75 -1.36 18.57
C LYS A 53 8.94 -2.64 18.36
N LEU A 54 7.72 -2.52 17.84
CA LEU A 54 6.89 -3.69 17.53
C LEU A 54 7.58 -4.59 16.49
N LEU A 55 8.10 -4.00 15.41
CA LEU A 55 8.80 -4.74 14.35
C LEU A 55 10.07 -5.41 14.87
N GLU A 56 10.86 -4.72 15.69
CA GLU A 56 12.07 -5.26 16.28
C GLU A 56 11.77 -6.48 17.16
N ASP A 57 10.78 -6.37 18.05
CA ASP A 57 10.39 -7.46 18.94
C ASP A 57 9.73 -8.62 18.17
N LEU A 58 8.95 -8.33 17.10
CA LEU A 58 8.42 -9.36 16.19
C LEU A 58 9.54 -10.10 15.44
N GLY A 59 10.54 -9.38 14.91
CA GLY A 59 11.70 -9.96 14.24
C GLY A 59 12.49 -10.89 15.15
N ARG A 60 12.60 -10.56 16.44
CA ARG A 60 13.20 -11.41 17.48
C ARG A 60 12.33 -12.61 17.89
N GLY A 61 11.08 -12.66 17.43
CA GLY A 61 10.12 -13.71 17.82
C GLY A 61 9.56 -13.54 19.23
N ASP A 62 9.49 -12.30 19.74
CA ASP A 62 8.92 -12.03 21.06
C ASP A 62 7.45 -12.43 21.13
N SER A 63 7.12 -13.28 22.07
CA SER A 63 5.78 -13.84 22.19
C SER A 63 4.73 -12.80 22.60
N ALA A 64 5.13 -11.76 23.35
CA ALA A 64 4.22 -10.68 23.72
C ALA A 64 3.92 -9.77 22.53
N ALA A 65 4.91 -9.48 21.70
CA ALA A 65 4.71 -8.76 20.45
C ALA A 65 3.78 -9.52 19.50
N ILE A 66 4.00 -10.82 19.33
CA ILE A 66 3.14 -11.69 18.50
C ILE A 66 1.71 -11.68 19.02
N ALA A 67 1.50 -11.95 20.31
CA ALA A 67 0.17 -12.00 20.91
C ALA A 67 -0.56 -10.64 20.84
N THR A 68 0.16 -9.55 21.05
CA THR A 68 -0.41 -8.19 20.95
C THR A 68 -0.81 -7.85 19.52
N THR A 69 0.02 -8.19 18.55
CA THR A 69 -0.28 -8.00 17.12
C THR A 69 -1.49 -8.80 16.69
N ASP A 70 -1.56 -10.08 17.06
CA ASP A 70 -2.71 -10.93 16.72
C ASP A 70 -4.00 -10.44 17.38
N ALA A 71 -3.93 -9.94 18.63
CA ALA A 71 -5.08 -9.33 19.29
C ALA A 71 -5.55 -8.05 18.58
N ALA A 72 -4.63 -7.17 18.18
CA ALA A 72 -4.96 -5.96 17.44
C ALA A 72 -5.61 -6.28 16.08
N LEU A 73 -5.01 -7.18 15.31
CA LEU A 73 -5.55 -7.65 14.04
C LEU A 73 -6.92 -8.31 14.21
N GLY A 74 -7.09 -9.09 15.27
CA GLY A 74 -8.39 -9.69 15.67
C GLY A 74 -9.45 -8.64 15.94
N GLY A 75 -9.09 -7.59 16.67
CA GLY A 75 -9.97 -6.44 16.95
C GLY A 75 -10.41 -5.71 15.68
N MET A 76 -9.46 -5.44 14.77
CA MET A 76 -9.73 -4.80 13.50
C MET A 76 -10.67 -5.66 12.61
N ARG A 77 -10.43 -6.97 12.54
CA ARG A 77 -11.32 -7.91 11.82
C ARG A 77 -12.73 -7.92 12.40
N ALA A 78 -12.85 -7.90 13.72
CA ALA A 78 -14.15 -7.84 14.37
C ALA A 78 -14.90 -6.53 14.06
N GLN A 79 -14.20 -5.39 14.02
CA GLN A 79 -14.80 -4.11 13.66
C GLN A 79 -15.28 -4.08 12.20
N LEU A 80 -14.47 -4.57 11.25
CA LEU A 80 -14.86 -4.68 9.85
C LEU A 80 -16.07 -5.61 9.68
N SER A 81 -16.05 -6.77 10.33
CA SER A 81 -17.17 -7.72 10.31
C SER A 81 -18.46 -7.11 10.87
N ALA A 82 -18.36 -6.34 11.95
CA ALA A 82 -19.51 -5.61 12.50
C ALA A 82 -20.01 -4.52 11.55
N GLY A 83 -19.11 -3.84 10.82
CA GLY A 83 -19.44 -2.87 9.78
C GLY A 83 -20.21 -3.53 8.62
N ILE A 84 -19.72 -4.66 8.15
CA ILE A 84 -20.37 -5.46 7.09
C ILE A 84 -21.78 -5.89 7.52
N ALA A 85 -21.94 -6.38 8.76
CA ALA A 85 -23.23 -6.79 9.28
C ALA A 85 -24.23 -5.63 9.38
N ARG A 86 -23.77 -4.42 9.75
CA ARG A 86 -24.62 -3.21 9.77
C ARG A 86 -25.03 -2.80 8.36
N ALA A 87 -24.10 -2.76 7.41
CA ALA A 87 -24.41 -2.43 6.02
C ALA A 87 -25.43 -3.42 5.44
N GLN A 88 -25.28 -4.71 5.73
CA GLN A 88 -26.26 -5.73 5.35
C GLN A 88 -27.64 -5.47 5.97
N GLY A 89 -27.69 -5.17 7.26
CA GLY A 89 -28.96 -4.87 7.94
C GLY A 89 -29.66 -3.63 7.39
N GLU A 90 -28.93 -2.64 6.90
CA GLU A 90 -29.51 -1.47 6.22
C GLU A 90 -30.02 -1.82 4.83
N ILE A 91 -29.29 -2.62 4.07
CA ILE A 91 -29.74 -3.15 2.79
C ILE A 91 -31.07 -3.90 2.97
N ASP A 92 -31.14 -4.80 3.93
CA ASP A 92 -32.33 -5.61 4.19
C ASP A 92 -33.55 -4.72 4.54
N LYS A 93 -33.35 -3.69 5.36
CA LYS A 93 -34.42 -2.72 5.70
C LYS A 93 -34.91 -1.94 4.47
N MET A 94 -33.98 -1.41 3.68
CA MET A 94 -34.34 -0.66 2.47
C MET A 94 -35.00 -1.56 1.44
N GLN A 95 -34.60 -2.82 1.31
CA GLN A 95 -35.24 -3.79 0.43
C GLN A 95 -36.67 -4.13 0.90
N ALA A 96 -36.88 -4.26 2.20
CA ALA A 96 -38.24 -4.46 2.75
C ALA A 96 -39.13 -3.23 2.46
N GLN A 97 -38.63 -2.03 2.64
CA GLN A 97 -39.33 -0.79 2.32
C GLN A 97 -39.63 -0.68 0.82
N LEU A 98 -38.64 -1.03 -0.02
CA LEU A 98 -38.80 -1.02 -1.47
C LEU A 98 -39.90 -2.01 -1.92
N THR A 99 -39.95 -3.16 -1.27
CA THR A 99 -41.00 -4.15 -1.51
C THR A 99 -42.38 -3.59 -1.20
N GLU A 100 -42.55 -2.89 -0.08
CA GLU A 100 -43.82 -2.28 0.29
C GLU A 100 -44.20 -1.11 -0.65
N VAL A 101 -43.22 -0.28 -1.02
CA VAL A 101 -43.44 0.79 -2.02
C VAL A 101 -43.85 0.22 -3.36
N ASN A 102 -43.23 -0.85 -3.85
CA ASN A 102 -43.59 -1.50 -5.10
C ASN A 102 -44.99 -2.13 -5.06
N LYS A 103 -45.35 -2.69 -3.90
CA LYS A 103 -46.70 -3.21 -3.68
C LYS A 103 -47.74 -2.08 -3.74
N THR A 104 -47.51 -1.00 -3.02
CA THR A 104 -48.41 0.17 -3.01
C THR A 104 -48.51 0.82 -4.41
N LEU A 105 -47.39 0.91 -5.14
CA LEU A 105 -47.40 1.37 -6.53
C LEU A 105 -48.25 0.49 -7.41
N SER A 106 -48.11 -0.84 -7.31
CA SER A 106 -48.91 -1.80 -8.10
C SER A 106 -50.41 -1.76 -7.76
N GLU A 107 -50.75 -1.51 -6.50
CA GLU A 107 -52.13 -1.31 -6.04
C GLU A 107 -52.69 0.01 -6.58
N LEU A 108 -51.92 1.08 -6.52
CA LEU A 108 -52.29 2.40 -7.02
C LEU A 108 -52.51 2.36 -8.56
N GLU A 109 -51.59 1.77 -9.31
CA GLU A 109 -51.67 1.64 -10.78
C GLU A 109 -52.87 0.83 -11.27
N ARG A 110 -53.44 -0.05 -10.44
CA ARG A 110 -54.66 -0.81 -10.73
C ARG A 110 -55.93 -0.01 -10.45
N THR A 111 -55.84 1.16 -9.82
CA THR A 111 -57.00 2.00 -9.49
C THR A 111 -57.58 2.61 -10.77
N PRO A 112 -58.86 2.42 -11.12
CA PRO A 112 -59.47 3.01 -12.30
C PRO A 112 -59.48 4.54 -12.18
N THR A 113 -58.98 5.24 -13.20
CA THR A 113 -58.91 6.72 -13.19
C THR A 113 -60.01 7.36 -14.05
N GLU A 114 -60.82 6.55 -14.74
CA GLU A 114 -61.83 7.03 -15.72
C GLU A 114 -62.95 7.84 -15.10
N GLU A 115 -63.28 7.66 -13.81
CA GLU A 115 -64.36 8.33 -13.10
C GLU A 115 -63.87 9.33 -12.08
N MET A 116 -62.55 9.63 -12.02
CA MET A 116 -61.98 10.56 -11.07
C MET A 116 -62.25 12.03 -11.47
N SER A 117 -62.57 12.87 -10.49
CA SER A 117 -62.60 14.33 -10.65
C SER A 117 -61.18 14.87 -10.88
N GLU A 118 -61.03 16.09 -11.40
CA GLU A 118 -59.73 16.74 -11.61
C GLU A 118 -58.88 16.82 -10.33
N GLU A 119 -59.51 17.08 -9.18
CA GLU A 119 -58.85 17.13 -7.89
C GLU A 119 -58.36 15.75 -7.45
N GLU A 120 -59.16 14.70 -7.63
CA GLU A 120 -58.79 13.34 -7.30
C GLU A 120 -57.67 12.82 -8.21
N LEU A 121 -57.73 13.15 -9.51
CA LEU A 121 -56.69 12.79 -10.47
C LEU A 121 -55.34 13.51 -10.13
N ALA A 122 -55.39 14.77 -9.74
CA ALA A 122 -54.19 15.51 -9.32
C ALA A 122 -53.58 14.91 -8.03
N ALA A 123 -54.43 14.53 -7.06
CA ALA A 123 -53.98 13.85 -5.84
C ALA A 123 -53.37 12.46 -6.14
N TYR A 124 -54.00 11.71 -7.02
CA TYR A 124 -53.48 10.41 -7.50
C TYR A 124 -52.10 10.57 -8.14
N GLN A 125 -51.95 11.49 -9.09
CA GLN A 125 -50.66 11.78 -9.75
C GLN A 125 -49.58 12.22 -8.76
N ALA A 126 -49.92 13.06 -7.80
CA ALA A 126 -48.99 13.49 -6.76
C ALA A 126 -48.55 12.32 -5.87
N GLN A 127 -49.45 11.41 -5.53
CA GLN A 127 -49.13 10.22 -4.75
C GLN A 127 -48.27 9.25 -5.55
N LEU A 128 -48.54 9.05 -6.83
CA LEU A 128 -47.73 8.20 -7.73
C LEU A 128 -46.31 8.77 -7.85
N ALA A 129 -46.18 10.07 -8.11
CA ALA A 129 -44.86 10.73 -8.22
C ALA A 129 -44.07 10.63 -6.91
N LYS A 130 -44.72 10.78 -5.75
CA LYS A 130 -44.08 10.60 -4.45
C LYS A 130 -43.57 9.19 -4.23
N LEU A 131 -44.35 8.17 -4.55
CA LEU A 131 -43.95 6.77 -4.41
C LEU A 131 -42.83 6.42 -5.37
N GLN A 132 -42.85 6.90 -6.61
CA GLN A 132 -41.76 6.72 -7.58
C GLN A 132 -40.46 7.39 -7.12
N SER A 133 -40.55 8.60 -6.58
CA SER A 133 -39.38 9.28 -5.98
C SER A 133 -38.84 8.50 -4.79
N THR A 134 -39.70 7.99 -3.90
CA THR A 134 -39.29 7.17 -2.77
C THR A 134 -38.62 5.87 -3.24
N LYS A 135 -39.15 5.21 -4.27
CA LYS A 135 -38.55 4.04 -4.88
C LYS A 135 -37.13 4.33 -5.37
N GLN A 136 -36.94 5.40 -6.14
CA GLN A 136 -35.65 5.81 -6.65
C GLN A 136 -34.64 6.09 -5.52
N GLN A 137 -35.07 6.75 -4.45
CA GLN A 137 -34.23 7.01 -3.28
C GLN A 137 -33.81 5.72 -2.57
N LEU A 138 -34.73 4.77 -2.42
CA LEU A 138 -34.42 3.48 -1.81
C LEU A 138 -33.47 2.65 -2.68
N GLU A 139 -33.68 2.61 -3.99
CA GLU A 139 -32.78 1.94 -4.93
C GLU A 139 -31.37 2.53 -4.90
N ALA A 140 -31.26 3.86 -4.92
CA ALA A 140 -29.97 4.54 -4.79
C ALA A 140 -29.30 4.28 -3.43
N GLY A 141 -30.08 4.27 -2.34
CA GLY A 141 -29.60 3.95 -1.00
C GLY A 141 -29.06 2.51 -0.91
N ILE A 142 -29.78 1.56 -1.48
CA ILE A 142 -29.36 0.15 -1.55
C ILE A 142 -28.03 0.03 -2.31
N ALA A 143 -27.91 0.67 -3.47
CA ALA A 143 -26.69 0.63 -4.27
C ALA A 143 -25.48 1.19 -3.49
N THR A 144 -25.68 2.31 -2.79
CA THR A 144 -24.63 2.92 -1.95
C THR A 144 -24.21 2.00 -0.80
N ALA A 145 -25.18 1.41 -0.09
CA ALA A 145 -24.91 0.49 1.01
C ALA A 145 -24.21 -0.79 0.55
N GLN A 146 -24.56 -1.29 -0.65
CA GLN A 146 -23.88 -2.44 -1.28
C GLN A 146 -22.42 -2.12 -1.63
N ALA A 147 -22.15 -0.94 -2.19
CA ALA A 147 -20.79 -0.50 -2.49
C ALA A 147 -19.94 -0.40 -1.20
N THR A 148 -20.48 0.23 -0.15
CA THR A 148 -19.80 0.30 1.15
C THR A 148 -19.53 -1.08 1.74
N LYS A 149 -20.50 -2.00 1.66
CA LYS A 149 -20.32 -3.38 2.11
C LYS A 149 -19.18 -4.06 1.37
N ALA A 150 -19.14 -3.93 0.04
CA ALA A 150 -18.10 -4.52 -0.80
C ALA A 150 -16.70 -3.99 -0.45
N GLU A 151 -16.56 -2.69 -0.18
CA GLU A 151 -15.29 -2.10 0.27
C GLU A 151 -14.85 -2.66 1.63
N LEU A 152 -15.77 -2.84 2.57
CA LEU A 152 -15.46 -3.43 3.88
C LEU A 152 -15.08 -4.91 3.75
N GLU A 153 -15.71 -5.67 2.87
CA GLU A 153 -15.38 -7.07 2.58
C GLU A 153 -13.99 -7.20 1.97
N GLU A 154 -13.63 -6.31 1.04
CA GLU A 154 -12.30 -6.27 0.45
C GLU A 154 -11.23 -5.94 1.50
N ASN A 155 -11.47 -4.92 2.34
CA ASN A 155 -10.57 -4.56 3.43
C ASN A 155 -10.40 -5.71 4.44
N LEU A 156 -11.47 -6.43 4.75
CA LEU A 156 -11.42 -7.62 5.61
C LEU A 156 -10.61 -8.74 4.96
N SER A 157 -10.76 -8.95 3.66
CA SER A 157 -9.99 -9.95 2.90
C SER A 157 -8.49 -9.64 2.94
N GLN A 158 -8.11 -8.38 2.70
CA GLN A 158 -6.72 -7.92 2.80
C GLN A 158 -6.17 -8.10 4.22
N LEU A 159 -6.94 -7.72 5.23
CA LEU A 159 -6.53 -7.89 6.63
C LEU A 159 -6.40 -9.36 7.05
N ASN A 160 -7.17 -10.27 6.45
CA ASN A 160 -7.08 -11.70 6.72
C ASN A 160 -5.79 -12.34 6.20
N SER A 161 -5.14 -11.72 5.20
CA SER A 161 -3.83 -12.18 4.70
C SER A 161 -2.66 -11.78 5.62
N ILE A 162 -2.89 -10.88 6.58
CA ILE A 162 -1.87 -10.36 7.50
C ILE A 162 -1.96 -11.12 8.83
N SER A 163 -0.83 -11.56 9.35
CA SER A 163 -0.70 -12.18 10.68
C SER A 163 0.57 -11.68 11.37
N ALA A 164 0.64 -11.80 12.69
CA ALA A 164 1.87 -11.48 13.43
C ALA A 164 3.06 -12.31 12.94
N SER A 165 2.83 -13.57 12.60
CA SER A 165 3.87 -14.46 12.07
C SER A 165 4.35 -14.05 10.68
N SER A 166 3.47 -13.56 9.80
CA SER A 166 3.88 -13.05 8.49
C SER A 166 4.68 -11.75 8.61
N LEU A 167 4.27 -10.83 9.48
CA LEU A 167 5.02 -9.62 9.77
C LEU A 167 6.41 -9.92 10.36
N ALA A 168 6.49 -10.87 11.30
CA ALA A 168 7.74 -11.33 11.87
C ALA A 168 8.67 -12.00 10.84
N ALA A 169 8.11 -12.76 9.90
CA ALA A 169 8.86 -13.37 8.80
C ALA A 169 9.39 -12.30 7.85
N SER A 170 8.52 -11.39 7.40
CA SER A 170 8.92 -10.28 6.52
C SER A 170 9.98 -9.38 7.16
N LYS A 171 9.91 -9.13 8.48
CA LYS A 171 10.95 -8.37 9.18
C LYS A 171 12.30 -9.09 9.14
N ARG A 172 12.31 -10.40 9.36
CA ARG A 172 13.57 -11.18 9.29
C ARG A 172 14.14 -11.25 7.87
N GLU A 173 13.28 -11.48 6.88
CA GLU A 173 13.68 -11.46 5.47
C GLU A 173 14.27 -10.09 5.07
N LEU A 174 13.68 -9.01 5.60
CA LEU A 174 14.19 -7.66 5.37
C LEU A 174 15.56 -7.44 6.04
N ASP A 175 15.71 -7.89 7.28
CA ASP A 175 16.98 -7.78 8.01
C ASP A 175 18.08 -8.62 7.32
N GLU A 176 17.79 -9.85 6.93
CA GLU A 176 18.68 -10.70 6.14
C GLU A 176 19.05 -10.05 4.80
N GLY A 177 18.07 -9.44 4.13
CA GLY A 177 18.30 -8.73 2.87
C GLY A 177 19.20 -7.50 3.04
N TRP A 178 19.06 -6.76 4.14
CA TRP A 178 19.97 -5.65 4.46
C TRP A 178 21.38 -6.14 4.79
N ASP A 179 21.53 -7.27 5.49
CA ASP A 179 22.82 -7.88 5.77
C ASP A 179 23.51 -8.31 4.46
N GLU A 180 22.76 -8.93 3.54
CA GLU A 180 23.26 -9.29 2.20
C GLU A 180 23.65 -8.03 1.38
N TYR A 181 22.84 -6.97 1.44
CA TYR A 181 23.15 -5.71 0.77
C TYR A 181 24.47 -5.09 1.29
N TYR A 182 24.65 -5.02 2.60
CA TYR A 182 25.89 -4.47 3.19
C TYR A 182 27.09 -5.36 2.91
N ALA A 183 26.91 -6.69 2.87
CA ALA A 183 27.96 -7.60 2.46
C ALA A 183 28.34 -7.36 0.97
N GLY A 184 27.37 -7.21 0.08
CA GLY A 184 27.60 -6.88 -1.33
C GLY A 184 28.24 -5.51 -1.54
N GLU A 185 27.86 -4.49 -0.74
CA GLU A 185 28.49 -3.17 -0.76
C GLU A 185 29.96 -3.26 -0.33
N ALA A 186 30.27 -4.07 0.69
CA ALA A 186 31.64 -4.30 1.14
C ALA A 186 32.46 -5.05 0.07
N GLU A 187 31.89 -6.04 -0.60
CA GLU A 187 32.53 -6.74 -1.73
C GLU A 187 32.80 -5.78 -2.91
N LEU A 188 31.84 -4.90 -3.21
CA LEU A 188 31.99 -3.90 -4.26
C LEU A 188 33.11 -2.90 -3.93
N ASP A 189 33.19 -2.45 -2.68
CA ASP A 189 34.26 -1.57 -2.22
C ASP A 189 35.62 -2.26 -2.21
N ALA A 190 35.67 -3.54 -1.87
CA ALA A 190 36.87 -4.38 -2.01
C ALA A 190 37.29 -4.51 -3.48
N GLY A 191 36.36 -4.85 -4.38
CA GLY A 191 36.61 -4.91 -5.82
C GLY A 191 37.07 -3.58 -6.42
N ARG A 192 36.48 -2.47 -5.96
CA ARG A 192 36.94 -1.11 -6.30
C ARG A 192 38.36 -0.84 -5.84
N LYS A 193 38.74 -1.39 -4.69
CA LYS A 193 40.10 -1.25 -4.15
C LYS A 193 41.09 -2.08 -4.98
N GLU A 194 40.77 -3.33 -5.22
CA GLU A 194 41.58 -4.21 -6.08
C GLU A 194 41.74 -3.62 -7.49
N LEU A 195 40.67 -3.10 -8.06
CA LEU A 195 40.72 -2.44 -9.37
C LEU A 195 41.62 -1.20 -9.36
N ARG A 196 41.64 -0.43 -8.25
CA ARG A 196 42.53 0.72 -8.08
C ARG A 196 43.98 0.29 -7.94
N GLU A 197 44.25 -0.82 -7.25
CA GLU A 197 45.58 -1.39 -7.09
C GLU A 197 46.09 -1.93 -8.44
N ALA A 198 45.26 -2.70 -9.16
CA ALA A 198 45.58 -3.18 -10.52
C ALA A 198 45.82 -2.02 -11.52
N LYS A 199 45.05 -0.90 -11.34
CA LYS A 199 45.28 0.30 -12.13
C LYS A 199 46.64 0.93 -11.87
N ARG A 200 47.06 1.00 -10.59
CA ARG A 200 48.38 1.55 -10.21
C ARG A 200 49.51 0.68 -10.79
N GLU A 201 49.39 -0.63 -10.68
CA GLU A 201 50.34 -1.55 -11.28
C GLU A 201 50.43 -1.38 -12.82
N LEU A 202 49.24 -1.15 -13.47
CA LEU A 202 49.20 -0.89 -14.90
C LEU A 202 49.84 0.45 -15.27
N ASP A 203 49.59 1.51 -14.45
CA ASP A 203 50.19 2.83 -14.64
C ASP A 203 51.70 2.81 -14.38
N ASP A 204 52.17 2.04 -13.36
CA ASP A 204 53.58 1.84 -13.06
C ASP A 204 54.26 1.01 -14.17
N ALA A 205 53.65 -0.03 -14.70
CA ALA A 205 54.14 -0.79 -15.83
C ALA A 205 54.23 0.05 -17.12
N LYS A 206 53.29 0.99 -17.28
CA LYS A 206 53.30 1.91 -18.42
C LYS A 206 54.37 3.00 -18.30
N ALA A 207 54.65 3.45 -17.10
CA ALA A 207 55.75 4.38 -16.85
C ALA A 207 57.12 3.81 -17.24
N GLN A 208 57.19 2.49 -17.33
CA GLN A 208 58.40 1.76 -17.74
C GLN A 208 58.50 1.54 -19.26
N LEU A 209 57.48 1.81 -20.00
CA LEU A 209 57.45 1.58 -21.44
C LEU A 209 57.15 2.92 -22.19
N ASP A 210 58.06 3.33 -23.10
CA ASP A 210 58.00 4.57 -23.89
C ASP A 210 56.74 4.73 -24.74
N ASP A 211 55.96 3.67 -24.96
CA ASP A 211 54.70 3.69 -25.78
C ASP A 211 53.42 3.92 -24.98
N ALA A 212 53.52 4.23 -23.72
CA ALA A 212 52.36 4.21 -22.82
C ALA A 212 51.41 5.45 -22.90
N ALA A 213 51.83 6.53 -23.52
CA ALA A 213 50.99 7.76 -23.55
C ALA A 213 49.69 7.59 -24.31
N VAL A 214 49.69 6.75 -25.36
CA VAL A 214 48.46 6.49 -26.15
C VAL A 214 47.53 5.56 -25.39
N GLN A 215 48.08 4.47 -24.83
CA GLN A 215 47.27 3.54 -24.00
C GLN A 215 46.73 4.17 -22.74
N LEU A 216 47.47 5.14 -22.14
CA LEU A 216 47.00 5.90 -20.98
C LEU A 216 45.80 6.82 -21.33
N THR A 217 45.81 7.35 -22.55
CA THR A 217 44.71 8.21 -23.03
C THR A 217 43.46 7.40 -23.28
N ASP A 218 43.61 6.22 -23.87
CA ASP A 218 42.47 5.32 -24.13
C ASP A 218 41.88 4.79 -22.81
N ALA A 219 42.72 4.40 -21.87
CA ALA A 219 42.28 3.94 -20.56
C ALA A 219 41.61 5.06 -19.72
N LYS A 220 42.04 6.33 -19.87
CA LYS A 220 41.36 7.48 -19.25
C LYS A 220 40.00 7.74 -19.89
N GLN A 221 39.89 7.55 -21.18
CA GLN A 221 38.60 7.70 -21.89
C GLN A 221 37.58 6.66 -21.41
N GLU A 222 37.99 5.42 -21.35
CA GLU A 222 37.13 4.32 -20.86
C GLU A 222 36.66 4.51 -19.42
N LEU A 223 37.55 5.04 -18.56
CA LEU A 223 37.22 5.40 -17.18
C LEU A 223 36.19 6.53 -17.06
N ALA A 224 36.25 7.51 -17.95
CA ALA A 224 35.31 8.62 -17.97
C ALA A 224 33.90 8.16 -18.42
N ASP A 225 33.85 7.22 -19.39
CA ASP A 225 32.58 6.65 -19.87
C ASP A 225 31.93 5.78 -18.79
N ALA A 226 32.70 4.95 -18.11
CA ALA A 226 32.24 4.12 -17.00
C ALA A 226 31.70 4.99 -15.84
N ARG A 227 32.38 6.11 -15.55
CA ARG A 227 31.92 7.04 -14.53
C ARG A 227 30.63 7.73 -14.94
N LYS A 228 30.48 8.07 -16.22
CA LYS A 228 29.27 8.66 -16.74
C LYS A 228 28.09 7.69 -16.67
N GLU A 229 28.34 6.42 -17.05
CA GLU A 229 27.33 5.37 -16.88
C GLU A 229 26.95 5.15 -15.41
N LEU A 230 27.95 5.22 -14.49
CA LEU A 230 27.72 5.14 -13.05
C LEU A 230 26.89 6.34 -12.55
N ASP A 231 27.26 7.55 -12.98
CA ASP A 231 26.52 8.78 -12.63
C ASP A 231 25.10 8.76 -13.21
N ASP A 232 24.91 8.20 -14.39
CA ASP A 232 23.58 8.02 -14.99
C ASP A 232 22.77 6.94 -14.26
N GLY A 233 23.41 5.85 -13.84
CA GLY A 233 22.80 4.85 -12.95
C GLY A 233 22.38 5.42 -11.58
N TRP A 234 23.19 6.32 -11.02
CA TRP A 234 22.80 7.03 -9.79
C TRP A 234 21.64 7.98 -10.01
N LYS A 235 21.55 8.65 -11.16
CA LYS A 235 20.36 9.48 -11.50
C LYS A 235 19.10 8.63 -11.60
N ASP A 236 19.21 7.46 -12.24
CA ASP A 236 18.08 6.53 -12.32
C ASP A 236 17.66 6.02 -10.94
N TYR A 237 18.63 5.77 -10.06
CA TYR A 237 18.36 5.43 -8.67
C TYR A 237 17.56 6.52 -7.94
N TYR A 238 18.04 7.78 -7.98
CA TYR A 238 17.34 8.88 -7.32
C TYR A 238 15.98 9.20 -7.95
N ASN A 239 15.84 9.02 -9.26
CA ASN A 239 14.54 9.16 -9.93
C ASN A 239 13.56 8.07 -9.47
N GLY A 240 14.03 6.83 -9.30
CA GLY A 240 13.24 5.74 -8.75
C GLY A 240 12.85 5.98 -7.29
N GLU A 241 13.75 6.52 -6.48
CA GLU A 241 13.49 6.90 -5.08
C GLU A 241 12.41 7.99 -4.99
N ALA A 242 12.47 8.99 -5.88
CA ALA A 242 11.47 10.05 -5.93
C ALA A 242 10.08 9.53 -6.36
N GLN A 243 10.02 8.74 -7.41
CA GLN A 243 8.75 8.10 -7.86
C GLN A 243 8.15 7.22 -6.76
N TYR A 244 9.01 6.56 -6.00
CA TYR A 244 8.57 5.74 -4.89
C TYR A 244 8.02 6.59 -3.73
N ALA A 245 8.69 7.70 -3.39
CA ALA A 245 8.21 8.63 -2.36
C ALA A 245 6.82 9.21 -2.73
N ASP A 246 6.60 9.49 -4.01
CA ASP A 246 5.30 9.92 -4.50
C ASP A 246 4.23 8.82 -4.37
N GLY A 247 4.56 7.57 -4.73
CA GLY A 247 3.65 6.43 -4.54
C GLY A 247 3.30 6.15 -3.08
N VAL A 248 4.24 6.35 -2.16
CA VAL A 248 3.98 6.25 -0.70
C VAL A 248 3.03 7.34 -0.23
N LYS A 249 3.20 8.57 -0.75
CA LYS A 249 2.30 9.68 -0.42
C LYS A 249 0.88 9.41 -0.95
N GLU A 250 0.74 8.98 -2.19
CA GLU A 250 -0.56 8.62 -2.76
C GLU A 250 -1.25 7.50 -1.96
N LEU A 251 -0.49 6.48 -1.51
CA LEU A 251 -1.01 5.41 -0.67
C LEU A 251 -1.46 5.93 0.70
N SER A 252 -0.68 6.86 1.30
CA SER A 252 -1.01 7.51 2.58
C SER A 252 -2.27 8.38 2.46
N ASP A 253 -2.39 9.12 1.36
CA ASP A 253 -3.53 9.97 1.09
C ASP A 253 -4.80 9.10 0.86
N ALA A 254 -4.70 8.03 0.07
CA ALA A 254 -5.78 7.06 -0.15
C ALA A 254 -6.21 6.37 1.16
N TYR A 255 -5.25 6.04 2.04
CA TYR A 255 -5.56 5.49 3.37
C TYR A 255 -6.28 6.52 4.25
N THR A 256 -5.88 7.79 4.17
CA THR A 256 -6.53 8.88 4.90
C THR A 256 -7.96 9.08 4.39
N GLU A 257 -8.16 9.12 3.07
CA GLU A 257 -9.49 9.20 2.47
C GLU A 257 -10.39 8.01 2.87
N LEU A 258 -9.82 6.79 2.89
CA LEU A 258 -10.53 5.60 3.33
C LEU A 258 -10.95 5.72 4.80
N THR A 259 -10.04 6.21 5.67
CA THR A 259 -10.29 6.39 7.10
C THR A 259 -11.34 7.48 7.34
N ASP A 260 -11.28 8.55 6.57
CA ASP A 260 -12.27 9.64 6.65
C ASP A 260 -13.63 9.19 6.11
N GLY A 261 -13.66 8.45 5.01
CA GLY A 261 -14.88 7.83 4.49
C GLY A 261 -15.52 6.84 5.49
N GLU A 262 -14.70 6.05 6.18
CA GLU A 262 -15.17 5.15 7.24
C GLU A 262 -15.76 5.93 8.43
N ARG A 263 -15.13 7.06 8.79
CA ARG A 263 -15.62 7.96 9.85
C ARG A 263 -16.96 8.60 9.47
N ASP A 264 -17.06 9.08 8.23
CA ASP A 264 -18.28 9.74 7.73
C ASP A 264 -19.43 8.71 7.58
N TYR A 265 -19.11 7.50 7.14
CA TYR A 265 -20.06 6.39 7.14
C TYR A 265 -20.59 6.07 8.56
N ARG A 266 -19.68 5.97 9.56
CA ARG A 266 -20.07 5.75 10.96
C ARG A 266 -20.89 6.90 11.55
N LYS A 267 -20.69 8.13 11.06
CA LYS A 267 -21.44 9.31 11.48
C LYS A 267 -22.84 9.30 10.87
N GLY A 268 -22.95 8.96 9.58
CA GLY A 268 -24.24 8.80 8.90
C GLY A 268 -25.10 7.62 9.41
N LEU A 269 -24.49 6.64 10.07
CA LEU A 269 -25.21 5.56 10.76
C LEU A 269 -25.79 5.96 12.12
N ARG A 270 -25.38 7.12 12.66
CA ARG A 270 -25.85 7.63 13.97
C ARG A 270 -26.91 8.73 13.86
N GLU A 271 -27.11 9.27 12.66
CA GLU A 271 -28.20 10.17 12.27
C GLU A 271 -29.39 9.40 11.70
#